data_8af064c0de83f605be0aa6c10e782b48
#
_entry.id   8af064c0de83f605be0aa6c10e782b48
#
_cell.length_a   1.000
_cell.length_b   1.000
_cell.length_c   1.000
_cell.angle_alpha   90.00
_cell.angle_beta   90.00
_cell.angle_gamma   90.00
#
_symmetry.space_group_name_H-M   'P 1'
#
loop_
_entity.id
_entity.type
_entity.pdbx_description
1 polymer ?
#
loop_
_entity_poly.entity_id
_entity_poly.type
_entity_poly.pdbx_seq_one_letter_code
_entity_poly.pdbx_strand_id
1 'polypeptide(L)'
;MRAAGSPLPGRSRRAAGADTTSRPAAGARGERTASATQPHAPPADGAARFAAVAARVHADLASFPDVRALARAAGSKPDELTALFVQHAHTTPATWLLRERARAARAPLLESRAPLAAIAEAVGFRTEAAFRRAFTLDACMTPEAYRALRHGEPFELRLPARFRAGDVLAYHGRDPASPSERIDGTRLVKAVTSVDGPAVLQIALARGRAEVRLVGARRRSPRALHDAHATALRLLGLRADVRGFEAFAHRDQILRPIVAARRGLHLPLTATVFEGLCWAIIGQQINLAFALGLKRDVLELAGERIGGLVAHPTPDRLAALDIAKLRRRRFSRSKAEYLLDTAAAVASGSLALDALGDGSAVAAEEALTRLRGIGTWTARYVLMRGFGFEDAAPVGDVALAAALQLVTGAERRPTGDEVETLMRRFSPYRSLATFHLWAALRAHGR
;
A
#
# COMPACT_ATOMS: atom_id res chain seq x y z
N MET A 1 -21.30 -5.77 63.24
CA MET A 1 -20.82 -6.86 64.11
C MET A 1 -19.57 -7.38 63.48
N ARG A 2 -18.44 -7.00 64.06
CA ARG A 2 -17.42 -7.80 64.78
C ARG A 2 -16.90 -8.93 63.91
N ALA A 3 -15.65 -9.12 63.66
CA ALA A 3 -14.32 -8.71 64.10
C ALA A 3 -13.39 -9.85 63.75
N ALA A 4 -12.24 -9.51 63.29
CA ALA A 4 -10.87 -9.90 63.72
C ALA A 4 -10.45 -11.34 63.40
N GLY A 5 -9.23 -11.65 63.01
CA GLY A 5 -7.93 -11.06 63.25
C GLY A 5 -6.84 -11.88 62.54
N SER A 6 -5.78 -11.24 62.27
CA SER A 6 -4.42 -11.76 62.02
C SER A 6 -3.79 -12.24 63.36
N PRO A 7 -2.67 -12.94 63.41
CA PRO A 7 -1.38 -12.36 63.01
C PRO A 7 -0.27 -13.37 62.53
N LEU A 8 0.78 -12.81 61.96
CA LEU A 8 2.20 -13.32 61.87
C LEU A 8 2.82 -13.47 63.28
N PRO A 9 4.00 -14.11 63.56
CA PRO A 9 5.30 -13.82 62.89
C PRO A 9 6.42 -14.93 62.93
N GLY A 10 7.60 -14.58 62.42
CA GLY A 10 8.90 -14.90 62.99
C GLY A 10 9.89 -15.69 62.13
N ARG A 11 10.89 -15.08 61.52
CA ARG A 11 12.35 -14.89 61.79
C ARG A 11 13.10 -16.14 62.30
N SER A 12 14.17 -16.62 61.67
CA SER A 12 15.54 -16.12 61.72
C SER A 12 16.57 -17.14 61.20
N ARG A 13 17.51 -16.66 60.41
CA ARG A 13 18.97 -16.58 60.57
C ARG A 13 19.85 -17.83 60.41
N ARG A 14 20.83 -17.62 59.45
CA ARG A 14 22.31 -17.87 59.48
C ARG A 14 22.80 -19.33 59.51
N ALA A 15 23.91 -19.74 58.91
CA ALA A 15 25.10 -19.14 58.29
C ALA A 15 25.94 -20.24 57.62
N ALA A 16 26.68 -19.87 56.60
CA ALA A 16 28.11 -20.03 56.31
C ALA A 16 28.82 -21.40 56.33
N GLY A 17 29.72 -21.58 55.36
CA GLY A 17 30.91 -22.39 55.36
C GLY A 17 31.13 -23.12 54.03
N ALA A 18 31.89 -22.64 53.13
CA ALA A 18 33.33 -22.76 52.81
C ALA A 18 33.75 -24.12 52.32
N ASP A 19 34.19 -24.20 51.15
CA ASP A 19 35.50 -24.48 50.52
C ASP A 19 35.86 -25.95 50.18
N THR A 20 36.35 -26.08 49.00
CA THR A 20 37.57 -26.72 48.45
C THR A 20 37.41 -27.70 47.31
N THR A 21 37.96 -27.25 46.18
CA THR A 21 38.88 -27.98 45.24
C THR A 21 38.54 -29.38 44.74
N SER A 22 38.41 -29.58 43.45
CA SER A 22 39.36 -30.23 42.54
C SER A 22 38.81 -30.51 41.14
N ARG A 23 39.58 -30.14 40.15
CA ARG A 23 39.59 -30.63 38.75
C ARG A 23 40.45 -31.90 38.68
N PRO A 24 40.53 -32.73 37.57
CA PRO A 24 40.02 -32.53 36.19
C PRO A 24 39.47 -33.81 35.51
N ALA A 25 38.98 -33.68 34.29
CA ALA A 25 39.32 -34.39 33.06
C ALA A 25 38.13 -34.78 32.14
N ALA A 26 38.16 -34.19 30.98
CA ALA A 26 38.01 -34.72 29.62
C ALA A 26 36.84 -35.66 29.25
N GLY A 27 36.03 -35.19 28.28
CA GLY A 27 35.11 -36.04 27.53
C GLY A 27 34.33 -35.21 26.51
N ALA A 28 34.96 -34.88 25.37
CA ALA A 28 34.32 -34.20 24.24
C ALA A 28 33.30 -35.11 23.57
N ARG A 29 32.03 -34.66 23.44
CA ARG A 29 31.17 -35.03 22.32
C ARG A 29 30.37 -33.78 21.93
N GLY A 30 30.61 -33.31 20.70
CA GLY A 30 30.03 -32.12 20.14
C GLY A 30 28.53 -32.23 19.93
N GLU A 31 27.78 -31.39 20.59
CA GLU A 31 26.44 -31.01 20.19
C GLU A 31 26.59 -29.91 19.16
N ARG A 32 26.19 -30.20 17.90
CA ARG A 32 26.04 -29.21 16.88
C ARG A 32 24.83 -28.38 17.26
N THR A 33 25.05 -27.23 17.86
CA THR A 33 24.05 -26.18 17.95
C THR A 33 23.67 -25.75 16.53
N ALA A 34 22.42 -26.07 16.14
CA ALA A 34 21.83 -25.53 14.95
C ALA A 34 21.81 -24.01 15.06
N SER A 35 22.67 -23.38 14.27
CA SER A 35 22.69 -21.93 14.09
C SER A 35 21.31 -21.49 13.57
N ALA A 36 20.57 -20.82 14.43
CA ALA A 36 19.36 -20.09 14.00
C ALA A 36 19.78 -19.09 12.93
N THR A 37 19.40 -19.37 11.69
CA THR A 37 19.60 -18.48 10.56
C THR A 37 18.78 -17.21 10.82
N GLN A 38 19.45 -16.15 11.26
CA GLN A 38 18.87 -14.81 11.30
C GLN A 38 18.28 -14.49 9.92
N PRO A 39 17.09 -13.88 9.83
CA PRO A 39 16.57 -13.44 8.54
C PRO A 39 17.58 -12.48 7.90
N HIS A 40 18.14 -12.88 6.80
CA HIS A 40 19.09 -12.09 6.01
C HIS A 40 18.42 -10.77 5.67
N ALA A 41 18.88 -9.66 6.27
CA ALA A 41 18.60 -8.34 5.76
C ALA A 41 19.11 -8.30 4.31
N PRO A 42 18.29 -7.85 3.34
CA PRO A 42 18.76 -7.75 1.96
C PRO A 42 20.00 -6.89 1.93
N PRO A 43 21.04 -7.27 1.16
CA PRO A 43 22.26 -6.49 1.11
C PRO A 43 21.93 -5.06 0.69
N ALA A 44 22.51 -4.08 1.37
CA ALA A 44 22.35 -2.64 1.10
C ALA A 44 22.62 -2.27 -0.38
N ASP A 45 23.32 -3.12 -1.09
CA ASP A 45 23.60 -3.06 -2.53
C ASP A 45 22.36 -3.28 -3.42
N GLY A 46 21.35 -4.06 -3.02
CA GLY A 46 20.20 -4.38 -3.88
C GLY A 46 19.32 -3.17 -4.21
N ALA A 47 19.03 -2.32 -3.22
CA ALA A 47 18.24 -1.11 -3.44
C ALA A 47 18.99 -0.10 -4.34
N ALA A 48 20.28 0.06 -4.12
CA ALA A 48 21.12 0.92 -4.97
C ALA A 48 21.22 0.39 -6.42
N ARG A 49 21.38 -0.92 -6.59
CA ARG A 49 21.36 -1.57 -7.91
C ARG A 49 20.03 -1.38 -8.62
N PHE A 50 18.92 -1.60 -7.94
CA PHE A 50 17.59 -1.36 -8.48
C PHE A 50 17.41 0.11 -8.89
N ALA A 51 17.78 1.06 -8.02
CA ALA A 51 17.69 2.49 -8.29
C ALA A 51 18.55 2.90 -9.50
N ALA A 52 19.77 2.37 -9.63
CA ALA A 52 20.64 2.64 -10.77
C ALA A 52 20.05 2.13 -12.09
N VAL A 53 19.46 0.94 -12.09
CA VAL A 53 18.78 0.39 -13.26
C VAL A 53 17.54 1.22 -13.61
N ALA A 54 16.72 1.57 -12.64
CA ALA A 54 15.52 2.40 -12.82
C ALA A 54 15.89 3.79 -13.38
N ALA A 55 16.93 4.45 -12.84
CA ALA A 55 17.41 5.75 -13.32
C ALA A 55 17.84 5.70 -14.78
N ARG A 56 18.57 4.64 -15.20
CA ARG A 56 18.97 4.46 -16.61
C ARG A 56 17.78 4.27 -17.53
N VAL A 57 16.79 3.49 -17.10
CA VAL A 57 15.56 3.29 -17.88
C VAL A 57 14.76 4.59 -18.00
N HIS A 58 14.63 5.35 -16.92
CA HIS A 58 13.93 6.63 -16.95
C HIS A 58 14.62 7.69 -17.80
N ALA A 59 15.96 7.64 -17.89
CA ALA A 59 16.73 8.54 -18.76
C ALA A 59 16.51 8.24 -20.25
N ASP A 60 16.36 6.96 -20.63
CA ASP A 60 16.15 6.56 -22.03
C ASP A 60 15.41 5.22 -22.12
N LEU A 61 14.07 5.29 -22.13
CA LEU A 61 13.20 4.11 -22.25
C LEU A 61 13.35 3.38 -23.59
N ALA A 62 13.70 4.10 -24.67
CA ALA A 62 13.81 3.52 -26.00
C ALA A 62 15.00 2.56 -26.11
N SER A 63 16.07 2.80 -25.36
CA SER A 63 17.26 1.93 -25.30
C SER A 63 17.04 0.59 -24.62
N PHE A 64 15.88 0.36 -24.01
CA PHE A 64 15.54 -0.90 -23.34
C PHE A 64 14.38 -1.62 -24.05
N PRO A 65 14.57 -2.21 -25.23
CA PRO A 65 13.49 -2.83 -26.01
C PRO A 65 12.85 -4.04 -25.31
N ASP A 66 13.59 -4.73 -24.46
CA ASP A 66 13.15 -5.94 -23.76
C ASP A 66 13.89 -6.17 -22.43
N VAL A 67 13.51 -7.22 -21.69
CA VAL A 67 14.13 -7.61 -20.42
C VAL A 67 15.60 -8.02 -20.58
N ARG A 68 16.01 -8.51 -21.76
CA ARG A 68 17.42 -8.88 -22.01
C ARG A 68 18.30 -7.63 -22.06
N ALA A 69 17.81 -6.55 -22.68
CA ALA A 69 18.51 -5.26 -22.66
C ALA A 69 18.63 -4.72 -21.23
N LEU A 70 17.56 -4.88 -20.42
CA LEU A 70 17.57 -4.50 -19.01
C LEU A 70 18.56 -5.33 -18.20
N ALA A 71 18.63 -6.66 -18.42
CA ALA A 71 19.58 -7.54 -17.75
C ALA A 71 21.04 -7.18 -18.07
N ARG A 72 21.34 -6.91 -19.36
CA ARG A 72 22.68 -6.43 -19.76
C ARG A 72 23.04 -5.11 -19.08
N ALA A 73 22.11 -4.18 -19.02
CA ALA A 73 22.33 -2.89 -18.36
C ALA A 73 22.55 -3.03 -16.85
N ALA A 74 21.91 -4.00 -16.23
CA ALA A 74 22.07 -4.32 -14.81
C ALA A 74 23.32 -5.14 -14.49
N GLY A 75 24.05 -5.64 -15.53
CA GLY A 75 25.15 -6.59 -15.33
C GLY A 75 24.72 -7.88 -14.65
N SER A 76 23.46 -8.32 -14.87
CA SER A 76 22.85 -9.43 -14.15
C SER A 76 22.35 -10.51 -15.10
N LYS A 77 22.29 -11.74 -14.60
CA LYS A 77 21.55 -12.81 -15.29
C LYS A 77 20.03 -12.55 -15.20
N PRO A 78 19.22 -13.10 -16.12
CA PRO A 78 17.77 -12.89 -16.13
C PRO A 78 17.07 -13.26 -14.80
N ASP A 79 17.49 -14.34 -14.15
CA ASP A 79 16.90 -14.80 -12.88
C ASP A 79 17.28 -13.85 -11.72
N GLU A 80 18.51 -13.38 -11.67
CA GLU A 80 18.98 -12.39 -10.70
C GLU A 80 18.26 -11.06 -10.87
N LEU A 81 18.05 -10.62 -12.12
CA LEU A 81 17.27 -9.44 -12.43
C LEU A 81 15.82 -9.63 -11.98
N THR A 82 15.23 -10.79 -12.21
CA THR A 82 13.85 -11.09 -11.79
C THR A 82 13.76 -11.04 -10.27
N ALA A 83 14.68 -11.66 -9.55
CA ALA A 83 14.72 -11.61 -8.09
C ALA A 83 14.86 -10.17 -7.57
N LEU A 84 15.72 -9.34 -8.17
CA LEU A 84 15.89 -7.94 -7.84
C LEU A 84 14.58 -7.16 -8.00
N PHE A 85 13.89 -7.32 -9.13
CA PHE A 85 12.64 -6.59 -9.38
C PHE A 85 11.48 -7.09 -8.52
N VAL A 86 11.37 -8.39 -8.27
CA VAL A 86 10.37 -8.93 -7.34
C VAL A 86 10.59 -8.39 -5.93
N GLN A 87 11.83 -8.29 -5.47
CA GLN A 87 12.16 -7.77 -4.15
C GLN A 87 11.92 -6.26 -4.01
N HIS A 88 12.30 -5.48 -5.04
CA HIS A 88 12.33 -4.01 -4.92
C HIS A 88 11.12 -3.32 -5.57
N ALA A 89 10.60 -3.85 -6.67
CA ALA A 89 9.43 -3.30 -7.36
C ALA A 89 8.13 -4.10 -7.11
N HIS A 90 8.22 -5.25 -6.42
CA HIS A 90 7.11 -6.18 -6.20
C HIS A 90 6.41 -6.61 -7.50
N THR A 91 7.18 -6.69 -8.58
CA THR A 91 6.68 -7.12 -9.89
C THR A 91 7.83 -7.65 -10.75
N THR A 92 7.50 -8.24 -11.91
CA THR A 92 8.54 -8.73 -12.83
C THR A 92 9.19 -7.58 -13.61
N PRO A 93 10.44 -7.74 -14.08
CA PRO A 93 11.11 -6.73 -14.93
C PRO A 93 10.30 -6.36 -16.17
N ALA A 94 9.64 -7.35 -16.80
CA ALA A 94 8.79 -7.13 -17.98
C ALA A 94 7.58 -6.27 -17.66
N THR A 95 6.86 -6.60 -16.60
CA THR A 95 5.68 -5.83 -16.16
C THR A 95 6.07 -4.42 -15.74
N TRP A 96 7.17 -4.28 -14.99
CA TRP A 96 7.67 -2.98 -14.58
C TRP A 96 8.02 -2.11 -15.78
N LEU A 97 8.79 -2.63 -16.75
CA LEU A 97 9.16 -1.88 -17.95
C LEU A 97 7.95 -1.44 -18.78
N LEU A 98 6.92 -2.30 -18.91
CA LEU A 98 5.68 -1.94 -19.60
C LEU A 98 4.92 -0.81 -18.88
N ARG A 99 4.87 -0.85 -17.53
CA ARG A 99 4.25 0.20 -16.72
C ARG A 99 5.01 1.53 -16.84
N GLU A 100 6.35 1.51 -16.82
CA GLU A 100 7.15 2.73 -16.98
C GLU A 100 6.96 3.38 -18.36
N ARG A 101 6.90 2.58 -19.42
CA ARG A 101 6.60 3.08 -20.77
C ARG A 101 5.20 3.66 -20.88
N ALA A 102 4.18 2.99 -20.32
CA ALA A 102 2.82 3.50 -20.30
C ALA A 102 2.73 4.79 -19.48
N ARG A 103 3.47 4.89 -18.36
CA ARG A 103 3.56 6.10 -17.54
C ARG A 103 4.20 7.24 -18.31
N ALA A 104 5.35 7.00 -18.96
CA ALA A 104 6.06 8.02 -19.74
C ALA A 104 5.23 8.55 -20.92
N ALA A 105 4.35 7.72 -21.49
CA ALA A 105 3.48 8.16 -22.59
C ALA A 105 2.37 9.13 -22.17
N ARG A 106 2.05 9.24 -20.86
CA ARG A 106 0.89 10.02 -20.39
C ARG A 106 1.04 11.52 -20.64
N ALA A 107 2.18 12.12 -20.32
CA ALA A 107 2.42 13.54 -20.54
C ALA A 107 2.41 13.89 -22.04
N PRO A 108 3.13 13.20 -22.94
CA PRO A 108 3.03 13.44 -24.38
C PRO A 108 1.61 13.29 -24.94
N LEU A 109 0.82 12.35 -24.45
CA LEU A 109 -0.58 12.21 -24.88
C LEU A 109 -1.43 13.43 -24.52
N LEU A 110 -1.22 14.03 -23.36
CA LEU A 110 -1.99 15.18 -22.87
C LEU A 110 -1.51 16.51 -23.49
N GLU A 111 -0.20 16.67 -23.65
CA GLU A 111 0.45 17.95 -23.93
C GLU A 111 0.77 18.14 -25.40
N SER A 112 0.87 17.06 -26.19
CA SER A 112 1.23 17.14 -27.61
C SER A 112 0.12 16.65 -28.54
N ARG A 113 0.26 17.02 -29.84
CA ARG A 113 -0.54 16.49 -30.95
C ARG A 113 0.21 15.41 -31.74
N ALA A 114 1.35 14.93 -31.25
CA ALA A 114 2.16 13.93 -31.93
C ALA A 114 1.32 12.69 -32.28
N PRO A 115 1.58 12.06 -33.44
CA PRO A 115 0.96 10.78 -33.80
C PRO A 115 1.23 9.72 -32.72
N LEU A 116 0.28 8.80 -32.53
CA LEU A 116 0.44 7.72 -31.53
C LEU A 116 1.66 6.83 -31.82
N ALA A 117 1.96 6.61 -33.10
CA ALA A 117 3.15 5.88 -33.51
C ALA A 117 4.44 6.54 -33.02
N ALA A 118 4.57 7.87 -33.14
CA ALA A 118 5.74 8.62 -32.67
C ALA A 118 5.86 8.59 -31.14
N ILE A 119 4.74 8.69 -30.41
CA ILE A 119 4.75 8.54 -28.94
C ILE A 119 5.16 7.10 -28.57
N ALA A 120 4.62 6.09 -29.25
CA ALA A 120 4.97 4.69 -29.01
C ALA A 120 6.46 4.43 -29.17
N GLU A 121 7.07 4.93 -30.25
CA GLU A 121 8.49 4.84 -30.53
C GLU A 121 9.32 5.54 -29.45
N ALA A 122 8.99 6.78 -29.12
CA ALA A 122 9.70 7.58 -28.11
C ALA A 122 9.73 6.92 -26.71
N VAL A 123 8.68 6.15 -26.35
CA VAL A 123 8.65 5.41 -25.08
C VAL A 123 9.07 3.93 -25.22
N GLY A 124 9.69 3.56 -26.36
CA GLY A 124 10.36 2.28 -26.56
C GLY A 124 9.46 1.10 -26.99
N PHE A 125 8.27 1.36 -27.56
CA PHE A 125 7.48 0.31 -28.20
C PHE A 125 7.86 0.13 -29.67
N ARG A 126 8.00 -1.11 -30.09
CA ARG A 126 8.34 -1.45 -31.50
C ARG A 126 7.17 -1.24 -32.46
N THR A 127 5.94 -1.26 -31.98
CA THR A 127 4.73 -1.06 -32.79
C THR A 127 3.68 -0.30 -32.03
N GLU A 128 2.89 0.52 -32.72
CA GLU A 128 1.75 1.22 -32.16
C GLU A 128 0.71 0.24 -31.56
N ALA A 129 0.51 -0.91 -32.19
CA ALA A 129 -0.42 -1.93 -31.68
C ALA A 129 0.01 -2.50 -30.30
N ALA A 130 1.32 -2.70 -30.08
CA ALA A 130 1.85 -3.12 -28.78
C ALA A 130 1.69 -2.03 -27.74
N PHE A 131 1.96 -0.77 -28.10
CA PHE A 131 1.72 0.39 -27.26
C PHE A 131 0.26 0.49 -26.82
N ARG A 132 -0.69 0.47 -27.78
CA ARG A 132 -2.14 0.55 -27.52
C ARG A 132 -2.58 -0.52 -26.51
N ARG A 133 -2.13 -1.76 -26.69
CA ARG A 133 -2.47 -2.87 -25.76
C ARG A 133 -1.92 -2.62 -24.37
N ALA A 134 -0.63 -2.30 -24.26
CA ALA A 134 0.03 -2.09 -22.97
C ALA A 134 -0.55 -0.88 -22.23
N PHE A 135 -0.72 0.24 -22.94
CA PHE A 135 -1.31 1.45 -22.38
C PHE A 135 -2.75 1.21 -21.91
N THR A 136 -3.57 0.54 -22.73
CA THR A 136 -4.97 0.25 -22.35
C THR A 136 -5.05 -0.66 -21.12
N LEU A 137 -4.13 -1.59 -20.98
CA LEU A 137 -4.06 -2.46 -19.80
C LEU A 137 -3.68 -1.67 -18.54
N ASP A 138 -2.67 -0.77 -18.62
CA ASP A 138 -2.18 0.01 -17.48
C ASP A 138 -3.13 1.17 -17.12
N ALA A 139 -3.64 1.89 -18.11
CA ALA A 139 -4.48 3.06 -17.91
C ALA A 139 -5.99 2.74 -17.82
N CYS A 140 -6.40 1.50 -18.06
CA CYS A 140 -7.81 1.10 -18.18
C CYS A 140 -8.62 1.92 -19.21
N MET A 141 -7.95 2.57 -20.16
CA MET A 141 -8.54 3.31 -21.28
C MET A 141 -7.55 3.38 -22.45
N THR A 142 -8.06 3.64 -23.67
CA THR A 142 -7.20 3.71 -24.84
C THR A 142 -6.35 4.98 -24.84
N PRO A 143 -5.21 5.01 -25.56
CA PRO A 143 -4.40 6.23 -25.69
C PRO A 143 -5.19 7.43 -26.23
N GLU A 144 -6.13 7.22 -27.17
CA GLU A 144 -7.00 8.27 -27.71
C GLU A 144 -7.94 8.82 -26.66
N ALA A 145 -8.60 7.94 -25.89
CA ALA A 145 -9.47 8.34 -24.80
C ALA A 145 -8.68 9.12 -23.73
N TYR A 146 -7.44 8.67 -23.44
CA TYR A 146 -6.56 9.38 -22.52
C TYR A 146 -6.16 10.76 -23.03
N ARG A 147 -5.83 10.88 -24.33
CA ARG A 147 -5.57 12.17 -24.99
C ARG A 147 -6.76 13.11 -24.92
N ALA A 148 -7.99 12.57 -24.96
CA ALA A 148 -9.21 13.38 -24.89
C ALA A 148 -9.42 14.01 -23.49
N LEU A 149 -8.75 13.55 -22.43
CA LEU A 149 -8.82 14.16 -21.09
C LEU A 149 -8.49 15.66 -21.10
N ARG A 150 -7.63 16.12 -22.01
CA ARG A 150 -7.32 17.56 -22.16
C ARG A 150 -8.53 18.44 -22.49
N HIS A 151 -9.65 17.87 -22.94
CA HIS A 151 -10.87 18.59 -23.27
C HIS A 151 -11.84 18.75 -22.08
N GLY A 152 -11.52 18.16 -20.93
CA GLY A 152 -12.26 18.35 -19.68
C GLY A 152 -13.59 17.59 -19.59
N GLU A 153 -13.86 16.68 -20.49
CA GLU A 153 -15.06 15.85 -20.48
C GLU A 153 -14.99 14.74 -19.42
N PRO A 154 -16.15 14.22 -18.94
CA PRO A 154 -16.15 12.98 -18.19
C PRO A 154 -15.45 11.88 -18.99
N PHE A 155 -14.76 10.98 -18.30
CA PHE A 155 -14.05 9.89 -18.97
C PHE A 155 -14.49 8.53 -18.44
N GLU A 156 -14.24 7.50 -19.23
CA GLU A 156 -14.62 6.13 -18.92
C GLU A 156 -13.40 5.25 -18.73
N LEU A 157 -13.39 4.47 -17.63
CA LEU A 157 -12.43 3.41 -17.39
C LEU A 157 -13.04 2.07 -17.75
N ARG A 158 -12.26 1.19 -18.39
CA ARG A 158 -12.62 -0.20 -18.64
C ARG A 158 -12.42 -1.01 -17.37
N LEU A 159 -13.46 -1.68 -16.90
CA LEU A 159 -13.36 -2.56 -15.75
C LEU A 159 -13.14 -4.02 -16.20
N PRO A 160 -12.35 -4.81 -15.48
CA PRO A 160 -12.22 -6.24 -15.71
C PRO A 160 -13.58 -6.94 -15.67
N ALA A 161 -13.74 -8.01 -16.46
CA ALA A 161 -15.03 -8.71 -16.60
C ALA A 161 -15.62 -9.22 -15.28
N ARG A 162 -14.78 -9.54 -14.30
CA ARG A 162 -15.18 -10.01 -12.97
C ARG A 162 -15.00 -8.98 -11.88
N PHE A 163 -14.88 -7.68 -12.23
CA PHE A 163 -14.71 -6.62 -11.25
C PHE A 163 -15.85 -6.60 -10.23
N ARG A 164 -15.51 -6.67 -8.95
CA ARG A 164 -16.48 -6.73 -7.85
C ARG A 164 -16.84 -5.34 -7.36
N ALA A 165 -17.65 -4.63 -8.14
CA ALA A 165 -18.08 -3.26 -7.83
C ALA A 165 -18.68 -3.12 -6.43
N GLY A 166 -19.54 -4.07 -6.02
CA GLY A 166 -20.16 -4.07 -4.70
C GLY A 166 -19.14 -4.14 -3.55
N ASP A 167 -18.07 -4.94 -3.69
CA ASP A 167 -17.03 -5.03 -2.63
C ASP A 167 -16.22 -3.72 -2.53
N VAL A 168 -15.93 -3.06 -3.66
CA VAL A 168 -15.23 -1.77 -3.68
C VAL A 168 -16.11 -0.68 -3.06
N LEU A 169 -17.40 -0.61 -3.44
CA LEU A 169 -18.35 0.35 -2.85
C LEU A 169 -18.53 0.11 -1.35
N ALA A 170 -18.70 -1.14 -0.92
CA ALA A 170 -18.82 -1.49 0.50
C ALA A 170 -17.54 -1.12 1.28
N TYR A 171 -16.37 -1.24 0.66
CA TYR A 171 -15.12 -0.81 1.28
C TYR A 171 -15.09 0.70 1.52
N HIS A 172 -15.44 1.52 0.53
CA HIS A 172 -15.49 2.98 0.67
C HIS A 172 -16.63 3.44 1.57
N GLY A 173 -17.77 2.76 1.53
CA GLY A 173 -18.94 3.05 2.36
C GLY A 173 -18.87 2.55 3.80
N ARG A 174 -17.74 2.01 4.27
CA ARG A 174 -17.59 1.44 5.63
C ARG A 174 -17.73 2.45 6.77
N ASP A 175 -17.62 3.74 6.49
CA ASP A 175 -17.92 4.84 7.40
C ASP A 175 -19.10 5.67 6.86
N PRO A 176 -20.34 5.36 7.23
CA PRO A 176 -21.50 6.09 6.73
C PRO A 176 -21.55 7.55 7.22
N ALA A 177 -20.81 7.90 8.27
CA ALA A 177 -20.66 9.27 8.76
C ALA A 177 -19.44 10.01 8.21
N SER A 178 -18.76 9.46 7.17
CA SER A 178 -17.57 10.08 6.58
C SER A 178 -17.92 11.45 5.98
N PRO A 179 -17.21 12.54 6.35
CA PRO A 179 -17.38 13.82 5.69
C PRO A 179 -16.64 13.89 4.35
N SER A 180 -15.77 12.92 4.01
CA SER A 180 -14.94 12.99 2.80
C SER A 180 -15.46 12.13 1.65
N GLU A 181 -16.31 11.14 1.94
CA GLU A 181 -16.78 10.21 0.92
C GLU A 181 -18.15 9.65 1.27
N ARG A 182 -18.94 9.34 0.25
CA ARG A 182 -20.22 8.65 0.40
C ARG A 182 -20.50 7.74 -0.80
N ILE A 183 -21.35 6.76 -0.58
CA ILE A 183 -21.88 5.90 -1.63
C ILE A 183 -23.31 6.33 -1.93
N ASP A 184 -23.60 6.54 -3.22
CA ASP A 184 -24.91 6.89 -3.73
C ASP A 184 -25.27 5.86 -4.82
N GLY A 185 -26.03 4.84 -4.45
CA GLY A 185 -26.34 3.69 -5.30
C GLY A 185 -25.06 2.97 -5.78
N THR A 186 -24.76 3.02 -7.08
CA THR A 186 -23.56 2.48 -7.68
C THR A 186 -22.43 3.51 -7.84
N ARG A 187 -22.57 4.67 -7.22
CA ARG A 187 -21.63 5.79 -7.35
C ARG A 187 -20.84 5.99 -6.07
N LEU A 188 -19.53 6.03 -6.20
CA LEU A 188 -18.62 6.56 -5.17
C LEU A 188 -18.46 8.07 -5.41
N VAL A 189 -18.72 8.87 -4.38
CA VAL A 189 -18.52 10.32 -4.38
C VAL A 189 -17.50 10.65 -3.30
N LYS A 190 -16.34 11.20 -3.67
CA LYS A 190 -15.24 11.48 -2.75
C LYS A 190 -14.64 12.85 -2.99
N ALA A 191 -14.45 13.62 -1.93
CA ALA A 191 -13.64 14.83 -1.98
C ALA A 191 -12.16 14.46 -2.09
N VAL A 192 -11.46 15.09 -3.02
CA VAL A 192 -10.04 14.87 -3.31
C VAL A 192 -9.32 16.21 -3.43
N THR A 193 -8.02 16.21 -3.16
CA THR A 193 -7.15 17.35 -3.45
C THR A 193 -6.55 17.14 -4.84
N SER A 194 -6.73 18.09 -5.73
CA SER A 194 -6.12 18.12 -7.07
C SER A 194 -5.12 19.27 -7.17
N VAL A 195 -4.35 19.31 -8.26
CA VAL A 195 -3.40 20.41 -8.52
C VAL A 195 -4.11 21.77 -8.67
N ASP A 196 -5.40 21.77 -9.06
CA ASP A 196 -6.22 22.96 -9.21
C ASP A 196 -7.01 23.30 -7.91
N GLY A 197 -6.72 22.63 -6.79
CA GLY A 197 -7.42 22.77 -5.52
C GLY A 197 -8.38 21.60 -5.22
N PRO A 198 -9.19 21.72 -4.16
CA PRO A 198 -10.12 20.68 -3.78
C PRO A 198 -11.20 20.47 -4.85
N ALA A 199 -11.55 19.21 -5.06
CA ALA A 199 -12.57 18.81 -6.03
C ALA A 199 -13.36 17.60 -5.53
N VAL A 200 -14.49 17.29 -6.14
CA VAL A 200 -15.26 16.08 -5.90
C VAL A 200 -15.10 15.13 -7.07
N LEU A 201 -14.52 13.96 -6.79
CA LEU A 201 -14.44 12.87 -7.74
C LEU A 201 -15.68 11.99 -7.61
N GLN A 202 -16.42 11.83 -8.70
CA GLN A 202 -17.57 10.95 -8.83
C GLN A 202 -17.20 9.78 -9.74
N ILE A 203 -17.39 8.55 -9.26
CA ILE A 203 -17.12 7.33 -10.01
C ILE A 203 -18.40 6.50 -10.03
N ALA A 204 -19.09 6.48 -11.18
CA ALA A 204 -20.29 5.67 -11.38
C ALA A 204 -19.91 4.31 -11.98
N LEU A 205 -20.19 3.24 -11.24
CA LEU A 205 -19.83 1.87 -11.63
C LEU A 205 -20.98 1.21 -12.39
N ALA A 206 -20.66 0.67 -13.57
CA ALA A 206 -21.54 -0.14 -14.37
C ALA A 206 -20.81 -1.42 -14.80
N ARG A 207 -21.54 -2.36 -15.45
CA ARG A 207 -20.93 -3.59 -15.92
C ARG A 207 -19.85 -3.30 -16.97
N GLY A 208 -18.60 -3.66 -16.66
CA GLY A 208 -17.45 -3.53 -17.55
C GLY A 208 -16.89 -2.11 -17.69
N ARG A 209 -17.46 -1.11 -17.01
CA ARG A 209 -17.00 0.29 -17.10
C ARG A 209 -17.26 1.10 -15.84
N ALA A 210 -16.46 2.15 -15.65
CA ALA A 210 -16.66 3.17 -14.64
C ALA A 210 -16.61 4.54 -15.31
N GLU A 211 -17.67 5.33 -15.20
CA GLU A 211 -17.67 6.73 -15.61
C GLU A 211 -17.10 7.57 -14.49
N VAL A 212 -16.10 8.38 -14.80
CA VAL A 212 -15.40 9.25 -13.86
C VAL A 212 -15.62 10.70 -14.22
N ARG A 213 -16.01 11.50 -13.23
CA ARG A 213 -16.28 12.93 -13.37
C ARG A 213 -15.60 13.69 -12.23
N LEU A 214 -14.88 14.76 -12.57
CA LEU A 214 -14.31 15.68 -11.59
C LEU A 214 -15.17 16.94 -11.53
N VAL A 215 -15.72 17.25 -10.36
CA VAL A 215 -16.68 18.36 -10.16
C VAL A 215 -16.14 19.34 -9.13
N GLY A 216 -16.38 20.64 -9.31
CA GLY A 216 -16.09 21.66 -8.30
C GLY A 216 -14.70 22.29 -8.37
N ALA A 217 -13.78 21.82 -9.21
CA ALA A 217 -12.54 22.55 -9.49
C ALA A 217 -12.87 23.82 -10.31
N ARG A 218 -12.29 24.99 -9.90
CA ARG A 218 -12.48 26.27 -10.58
C ARG A 218 -12.00 26.24 -12.04
N ARG A 219 -10.96 25.47 -12.32
CA ARG A 219 -10.40 25.18 -13.65
C ARG A 219 -10.14 23.69 -13.75
N ARG A 220 -10.47 23.07 -14.88
CA ARG A 220 -10.13 21.68 -15.19
C ARG A 220 -8.91 21.68 -16.08
N SER A 221 -7.73 21.77 -15.48
CA SER A 221 -6.50 21.59 -16.25
C SER A 221 -6.37 20.14 -16.73
N PRO A 222 -5.69 19.88 -17.84
CA PRO A 222 -5.35 18.52 -18.27
C PRO A 222 -4.65 17.73 -17.16
N ARG A 223 -3.85 18.40 -16.30
CA ARG A 223 -3.17 17.81 -15.18
C ARG A 223 -4.13 17.38 -14.06
N ALA A 224 -5.14 18.18 -13.74
CA ALA A 224 -6.16 17.78 -12.77
C ALA A 224 -6.95 16.55 -13.22
N LEU A 225 -7.21 16.41 -14.53
CA LEU A 225 -7.87 15.23 -15.07
C LEU A 225 -6.94 14.00 -15.12
N HIS A 226 -5.65 14.22 -15.35
CA HIS A 226 -4.63 13.16 -15.14
C HIS A 226 -4.63 12.66 -13.70
N ASP A 227 -4.63 13.56 -12.71
CA ASP A 227 -4.66 13.22 -11.30
C ASP A 227 -5.98 12.53 -10.92
N ALA A 228 -7.10 12.98 -11.46
CA ALA A 228 -8.40 12.34 -11.28
C ALA A 228 -8.42 10.91 -11.84
N HIS A 229 -7.82 10.70 -13.02
CA HIS A 229 -7.65 9.38 -13.61
C HIS A 229 -6.78 8.47 -12.70
N ALA A 230 -5.61 8.94 -12.27
CA ALA A 230 -4.72 8.20 -11.39
C ALA A 230 -5.41 7.86 -10.05
N THR A 231 -6.15 8.83 -9.48
CA THR A 231 -6.92 8.64 -8.23
C THR A 231 -8.04 7.62 -8.43
N ALA A 232 -8.77 7.65 -9.55
CA ALA A 232 -9.81 6.67 -9.83
C ALA A 232 -9.24 5.24 -9.95
N LEU A 233 -8.10 5.05 -10.63
CA LEU A 233 -7.42 3.75 -10.68
C LEU A 233 -7.02 3.25 -9.28
N ARG A 234 -6.56 4.14 -8.40
CA ARG A 234 -6.21 3.83 -7.00
C ARG A 234 -7.42 3.41 -6.20
N LEU A 235 -8.47 4.22 -6.18
CA LEU A 235 -9.69 3.95 -5.42
C LEU A 235 -10.38 2.66 -5.85
N LEU A 236 -10.29 2.30 -7.13
CA LEU A 236 -10.84 1.06 -7.67
C LEU A 236 -9.87 -0.13 -7.59
N GLY A 237 -8.60 0.09 -7.22
CA GLY A 237 -7.57 -0.96 -7.14
C GLY A 237 -7.21 -1.57 -8.49
N LEU A 238 -7.34 -0.81 -9.59
CA LEU A 238 -7.20 -1.32 -10.96
C LEU A 238 -5.76 -1.54 -11.43
N ARG A 239 -4.75 -1.15 -10.63
CA ARG A 239 -3.34 -1.32 -10.98
C ARG A 239 -2.74 -2.65 -10.54
N ALA A 240 -3.43 -3.39 -9.65
CA ALA A 240 -2.97 -4.69 -9.16
C ALA A 240 -3.15 -5.80 -10.21
N ASP A 241 -2.19 -6.74 -10.27
CA ASP A 241 -2.28 -7.92 -11.12
C ASP A 241 -3.18 -9.00 -10.51
N VAL A 242 -4.49 -8.72 -10.49
CA VAL A 242 -5.49 -9.67 -9.95
C VAL A 242 -5.51 -10.99 -10.73
N ARG A 243 -5.22 -10.98 -12.05
CA ARG A 243 -5.20 -12.20 -12.84
C ARG A 243 -4.03 -13.10 -12.50
N GLY A 244 -2.83 -12.53 -12.38
CA GLY A 244 -1.64 -13.25 -11.94
C GLY A 244 -1.82 -13.81 -10.55
N PHE A 245 -2.37 -13.00 -9.64
CA PHE A 245 -2.71 -13.46 -8.29
C PHE A 245 -3.71 -14.61 -8.28
N GLU A 246 -4.79 -14.57 -9.04
CA GLU A 246 -5.77 -15.65 -9.11
C GLU A 246 -5.17 -16.95 -9.66
N ALA A 247 -4.30 -16.84 -10.67
CA ALA A 247 -3.57 -17.99 -11.22
C ALA A 247 -2.59 -18.59 -10.21
N PHE A 248 -1.91 -17.73 -9.44
CA PHE A 248 -1.05 -18.14 -8.34
C PHE A 248 -1.85 -18.83 -7.23
N ALA A 249 -2.92 -18.18 -6.75
CA ALA A 249 -3.76 -18.67 -5.66
C ALA A 249 -4.45 -20.01 -5.98
N HIS A 250 -4.73 -20.28 -7.27
CA HIS A 250 -5.29 -21.57 -7.68
C HIS A 250 -4.40 -22.77 -7.32
N ARG A 251 -3.09 -22.56 -7.24
CA ARG A 251 -2.09 -23.60 -6.90
C ARG A 251 -1.83 -23.72 -5.40
N ASP A 252 -2.28 -22.75 -4.62
CA ASP A 252 -2.07 -22.72 -3.16
C ASP A 252 -3.29 -23.26 -2.40
N GLN A 253 -3.06 -24.20 -1.48
CA GLN A 253 -4.14 -24.87 -0.74
C GLN A 253 -4.94 -23.94 0.16
N ILE A 254 -4.30 -22.91 0.75
CA ILE A 254 -4.92 -21.94 1.65
C ILE A 254 -5.68 -20.89 0.84
N LEU A 255 -5.04 -20.31 -0.19
CA LEU A 255 -5.62 -19.21 -0.97
C LEU A 255 -6.72 -19.68 -1.92
N ARG A 256 -6.61 -20.90 -2.50
CA ARG A 256 -7.54 -21.39 -3.50
C ARG A 256 -9.02 -21.28 -3.11
N PRO A 257 -9.50 -21.76 -1.94
CA PRO A 257 -10.91 -21.67 -1.57
C PRO A 257 -11.37 -20.23 -1.34
N ILE A 258 -10.57 -19.39 -0.65
CA ILE A 258 -10.96 -18.02 -0.33
C ILE A 258 -10.96 -17.10 -1.56
N VAL A 259 -10.04 -17.32 -2.51
CA VAL A 259 -9.97 -16.57 -3.77
C VAL A 259 -11.06 -17.05 -4.73
N ALA A 260 -11.34 -18.36 -4.81
CA ALA A 260 -12.42 -18.90 -5.63
C ALA A 260 -13.79 -18.27 -5.27
N ALA A 261 -14.05 -18.06 -3.97
CA ALA A 261 -15.28 -17.44 -3.49
C ALA A 261 -15.38 -15.94 -3.85
N ARG A 262 -14.27 -15.28 -4.17
CA ARG A 262 -14.20 -13.82 -4.39
C ARG A 262 -13.34 -13.42 -5.59
N ARG A 263 -13.45 -14.19 -6.70
CA ARG A 263 -12.75 -13.85 -7.95
C ARG A 263 -13.10 -12.43 -8.40
N GLY A 264 -12.10 -11.71 -8.87
CA GLY A 264 -12.24 -10.31 -9.29
C GLY A 264 -12.26 -9.31 -8.14
N LEU A 265 -11.88 -9.73 -6.92
CA LEU A 265 -11.71 -8.79 -5.79
C LEU A 265 -10.44 -7.96 -6.00
N HIS A 266 -10.60 -6.65 -6.07
CA HIS A 266 -9.53 -5.67 -6.18
C HIS A 266 -9.26 -5.03 -4.82
N LEU A 267 -8.01 -4.66 -4.58
CA LEU A 267 -7.58 -3.96 -3.37
C LEU A 267 -7.71 -2.44 -3.58
N PRO A 268 -8.76 -1.76 -3.06
CA PRO A 268 -8.85 -0.31 -3.17
C PRO A 268 -7.71 0.35 -2.39
N LEU A 269 -7.05 1.33 -2.97
CA LEU A 269 -6.03 2.15 -2.31
C LEU A 269 -6.66 3.43 -1.74
N THR A 270 -5.89 4.19 -0.96
CA THR A 270 -6.25 5.56 -0.58
C THR A 270 -6.10 6.52 -1.76
N ALA A 271 -6.79 7.65 -1.76
CA ALA A 271 -6.71 8.62 -2.85
C ALA A 271 -5.28 9.12 -3.06
N THR A 272 -4.56 9.41 -1.99
CA THR A 272 -3.14 9.76 -1.98
C THR A 272 -2.36 8.86 -1.05
N VAL A 273 -1.04 8.80 -1.21
CA VAL A 273 -0.16 8.08 -0.27
C VAL A 273 -0.21 8.73 1.10
N PHE A 274 -0.27 10.07 1.15
CA PHE A 274 -0.35 10.82 2.40
C PHE A 274 -1.64 10.50 3.19
N GLU A 275 -2.80 10.38 2.52
CA GLU A 275 -4.03 9.90 3.18
C GLU A 275 -3.83 8.50 3.78
N GLY A 276 -3.12 7.62 3.06
CA GLY A 276 -2.78 6.27 3.52
C GLY A 276 -1.86 6.25 4.74
N LEU A 277 -0.87 7.12 4.76
CA LEU A 277 0.07 7.26 5.88
C LEU A 277 -0.62 7.83 7.13
N CYS A 278 -1.41 8.89 6.97
CA CYS A 278 -2.22 9.43 8.06
C CYS A 278 -3.18 8.39 8.64
N TRP A 279 -3.88 7.65 7.76
CA TRP A 279 -4.77 6.57 8.17
C TRP A 279 -4.04 5.47 8.96
N ALA A 280 -2.85 5.07 8.50
CA ALA A 280 -2.06 4.05 9.18
C ALA A 280 -1.62 4.50 10.59
N ILE A 281 -1.19 5.78 10.75
CA ILE A 281 -0.86 6.36 12.06
C ILE A 281 -2.10 6.41 12.97
N ILE A 282 -3.22 6.89 12.45
CA ILE A 282 -4.48 6.97 13.19
C ILE A 282 -4.91 5.59 13.69
N GLY A 283 -4.81 4.57 12.86
CA GLY A 283 -5.27 3.21 13.13
C GLY A 283 -4.40 2.40 14.10
N GLN A 284 -3.20 2.87 14.49
CA GLN A 284 -2.32 2.13 15.40
C GLN A 284 -3.00 1.80 16.73
N GLN A 285 -2.99 0.51 17.11
CA GLN A 285 -3.39 0.01 18.43
C GLN A 285 -4.82 0.40 18.90
N ILE A 286 -5.74 0.64 17.97
CA ILE A 286 -7.14 0.96 18.28
C ILE A 286 -8.09 0.19 17.38
N ASN A 287 -9.36 0.07 17.78
CA ASN A 287 -10.37 -0.54 16.93
C ASN A 287 -10.79 0.38 15.76
N LEU A 288 -11.38 -0.23 14.74
CA LEU A 288 -11.76 0.45 13.50
C LEU A 288 -12.76 1.61 13.74
N ALA A 289 -13.77 1.41 14.59
CA ALA A 289 -14.79 2.44 14.82
C ALA A 289 -14.20 3.71 15.44
N PHE A 290 -13.27 3.54 16.39
CA PHE A 290 -12.57 4.67 17.01
C PHE A 290 -11.62 5.34 16.02
N ALA A 291 -10.90 4.56 15.20
CA ALA A 291 -10.02 5.10 14.14
C ALA A 291 -10.81 5.95 13.12
N LEU A 292 -12.00 5.49 12.69
CA LEU A 292 -12.87 6.27 11.80
C LEU A 292 -13.32 7.58 12.46
N GLY A 293 -13.62 7.58 13.76
CA GLY A 293 -13.90 8.80 14.52
C GLY A 293 -12.74 9.81 14.48
N LEU A 294 -11.51 9.34 14.76
CA LEU A 294 -10.33 10.19 14.71
C LEU A 294 -10.03 10.70 13.29
N LYS A 295 -10.27 9.87 12.24
CA LYS A 295 -10.15 10.33 10.84
C LYS A 295 -11.11 11.49 10.57
N ARG A 296 -12.37 11.39 11.01
CA ARG A 296 -13.35 12.49 10.87
C ARG A 296 -12.89 13.77 11.58
N ASP A 297 -12.35 13.63 12.80
CA ASP A 297 -11.80 14.77 13.53
C ASP A 297 -10.66 15.48 12.77
N VAL A 298 -9.74 14.73 12.14
CA VAL A 298 -8.67 15.31 11.29
C VAL A 298 -9.26 16.05 10.09
N LEU A 299 -10.24 15.45 9.41
CA LEU A 299 -10.91 16.07 8.27
C LEU A 299 -11.61 17.37 8.65
N GLU A 300 -12.32 17.40 9.79
CA GLU A 300 -12.99 18.60 10.28
C GLU A 300 -12.02 19.71 10.68
N LEU A 301 -10.88 19.36 11.29
CA LEU A 301 -9.90 20.33 11.80
C LEU A 301 -9.02 20.94 10.70
N ALA A 302 -8.64 20.16 9.69
CA ALA A 302 -7.64 20.56 8.70
C ALA A 302 -8.06 20.39 7.25
N GLY A 303 -9.12 19.63 6.97
CA GLY A 303 -9.60 19.38 5.63
C GLY A 303 -10.19 20.63 4.95
N GLU A 304 -10.42 20.52 3.65
CA GLU A 304 -10.94 21.62 2.84
C GLU A 304 -12.33 21.26 2.29
N ARG A 305 -13.31 22.16 2.51
CA ARG A 305 -14.72 21.91 2.15
C ARG A 305 -14.94 22.13 0.66
N ILE A 306 -15.61 21.17 0.02
CA ILE A 306 -15.99 21.20 -1.37
C ILE A 306 -17.24 20.36 -1.64
N GLY A 307 -18.27 20.94 -2.26
CA GLY A 307 -19.48 20.22 -2.70
C GLY A 307 -20.19 19.44 -1.57
N GLY A 308 -20.23 19.99 -0.35
CA GLY A 308 -20.83 19.36 0.83
C GLY A 308 -19.97 18.24 1.45
N LEU A 309 -18.76 18.03 0.95
CA LEU A 309 -17.76 17.10 1.48
C LEU A 309 -16.51 17.84 1.97
N VAL A 310 -15.58 17.08 2.56
CA VAL A 310 -14.29 17.59 3.06
C VAL A 310 -13.16 16.78 2.45
N ALA A 311 -12.28 17.43 1.67
CA ALA A 311 -11.08 16.80 1.14
C ALA A 311 -10.07 16.54 2.28
N HIS A 312 -9.30 15.46 2.15
CA HIS A 312 -8.21 15.16 3.08
C HIS A 312 -7.23 16.34 3.10
N PRO A 313 -6.75 16.79 4.30
CA PRO A 313 -5.82 17.90 4.37
C PRO A 313 -4.54 17.62 3.59
N THR A 314 -3.97 18.67 2.99
CA THR A 314 -2.60 18.62 2.49
C THR A 314 -1.61 18.49 3.65
N PRO A 315 -0.37 18.02 3.39
CA PRO A 315 0.67 17.95 4.41
C PRO A 315 0.85 19.29 5.17
N ASP A 316 0.92 20.43 4.43
CA ASP A 316 1.07 21.75 5.00
C ASP A 316 -0.06 22.13 5.96
N ARG A 317 -1.31 21.89 5.55
CA ARG A 317 -2.49 22.19 6.38
C ARG A 317 -2.53 21.36 7.65
N LEU A 318 -2.12 20.10 7.55
CA LEU A 318 -2.08 19.21 8.71
C LEU A 318 -0.92 19.58 9.64
N ALA A 319 0.26 19.87 9.11
CA ALA A 319 1.43 20.29 9.85
C ALA A 319 1.22 21.62 10.62
N ALA A 320 0.37 22.50 10.08
CA ALA A 320 0.03 23.79 10.71
C ALA A 320 -0.96 23.67 11.89
N LEU A 321 -1.48 22.47 12.20
CA LEU A 321 -2.39 22.31 13.34
C LEU A 321 -1.65 22.39 14.66
N ASP A 322 -2.27 23.11 15.61
CA ASP A 322 -1.87 23.04 17.01
C ASP A 322 -2.23 21.66 17.59
N ILE A 323 -1.23 21.00 18.20
CA ILE A 323 -1.38 19.69 18.84
C ILE A 323 -2.53 19.66 19.87
N ALA A 324 -2.80 20.78 20.56
CA ALA A 324 -3.88 20.88 21.54
C ALA A 324 -5.25 20.66 20.87
N LYS A 325 -5.44 21.04 19.60
CA LYS A 325 -6.68 20.80 18.85
C LYS A 325 -6.92 19.29 18.66
N LEU A 326 -5.88 18.53 18.29
CA LEU A 326 -5.97 17.06 18.15
C LEU A 326 -6.22 16.39 19.51
N ARG A 327 -5.53 16.84 20.56
CA ARG A 327 -5.71 16.28 21.90
C ARG A 327 -7.12 16.48 22.45
N ARG A 328 -7.76 17.62 22.19
CA ARG A 328 -9.18 17.85 22.52
C ARG A 328 -10.13 16.90 21.77
N ARG A 329 -9.66 16.29 20.64
CA ARG A 329 -10.38 15.29 19.85
C ARG A 329 -9.93 13.86 20.17
N ARG A 330 -9.51 13.58 21.41
CA ARG A 330 -9.17 12.24 21.93
C ARG A 330 -7.93 11.58 21.33
N PHE A 331 -7.08 12.32 20.62
CA PHE A 331 -5.77 11.80 20.24
C PHE A 331 -4.86 11.66 21.45
N SER A 332 -4.15 10.52 21.58
CA SER A 332 -3.03 10.44 22.50
C SER A 332 -1.96 11.46 22.10
N ARG A 333 -1.15 11.91 23.06
CA ARG A 333 -0.07 12.88 22.78
C ARG A 333 0.87 12.35 21.69
N SER A 334 1.35 11.12 21.84
CA SER A 334 2.28 10.51 20.88
C SER A 334 1.68 10.36 19.49
N LYS A 335 0.40 9.95 19.38
CA LYS A 335 -0.26 9.83 18.07
C LYS A 335 -0.43 11.19 17.39
N ALA A 336 -0.77 12.24 18.15
CA ALA A 336 -0.85 13.59 17.61
C ALA A 336 0.52 14.09 17.14
N GLU A 337 1.58 13.90 17.95
CA GLU A 337 2.96 14.20 17.57
C GLU A 337 3.37 13.46 16.28
N TYR A 338 3.20 12.14 16.22
CA TYR A 338 3.55 11.36 15.02
C TYR A 338 2.84 11.85 13.76
N LEU A 339 1.57 12.20 13.87
CA LEU A 339 0.78 12.69 12.75
C LEU A 339 1.29 14.06 12.26
N LEU A 340 1.57 15.00 13.18
CA LEU A 340 2.05 16.34 12.86
C LEU A 340 3.50 16.33 12.38
N ASP A 341 4.39 15.57 13.03
CA ASP A 341 5.80 15.44 12.65
C ASP A 341 5.92 14.83 11.24
N THR A 342 5.11 13.80 10.96
CA THR A 342 5.05 13.16 9.63
C THR A 342 4.52 14.14 8.57
N ALA A 343 3.47 14.90 8.90
CA ALA A 343 2.94 15.92 7.99
C ALA A 343 3.97 17.01 7.69
N ALA A 344 4.71 17.48 8.71
CA ALA A 344 5.79 18.45 8.56
C ALA A 344 6.95 17.91 7.70
N ALA A 345 7.32 16.63 7.88
CA ALA A 345 8.36 16.00 7.07
C ALA A 345 7.99 15.92 5.58
N VAL A 346 6.71 15.63 5.28
CA VAL A 346 6.22 15.62 3.90
C VAL A 346 6.11 17.04 3.34
N ALA A 347 5.58 17.98 4.11
CA ALA A 347 5.40 19.38 3.70
C ALA A 347 6.75 20.08 3.40
N SER A 348 7.76 19.83 4.22
CA SER A 348 9.11 20.39 4.01
C SER A 348 9.91 19.72 2.89
N GLY A 349 9.42 18.59 2.37
CA GLY A 349 10.15 17.76 1.40
C GLY A 349 11.28 16.92 2.01
N SER A 350 11.49 16.95 3.35
CA SER A 350 12.46 16.06 4.00
C SER A 350 12.08 14.58 3.86
N LEU A 351 10.79 14.30 3.67
CA LEU A 351 10.27 13.03 3.18
C LEU A 351 9.58 13.26 1.83
N ALA A 352 10.28 12.94 0.75
CA ALA A 352 9.72 12.97 -0.62
C ALA A 352 8.76 11.79 -0.83
N LEU A 353 7.60 11.81 -0.10
CA LEU A 353 6.72 10.67 0.06
C LEU A 353 6.26 10.05 -1.27
N ASP A 354 5.82 10.87 -2.22
CA ASP A 354 5.31 10.37 -3.51
C ASP A 354 6.41 9.70 -4.35
N ALA A 355 7.65 10.21 -4.27
CA ALA A 355 8.80 9.65 -4.97
C ALA A 355 9.20 8.25 -4.46
N LEU A 356 8.87 7.91 -3.22
CA LEU A 356 9.12 6.55 -2.69
C LEU A 356 8.34 5.48 -3.46
N GLY A 357 7.19 5.82 -4.04
CA GLY A 357 6.37 4.90 -4.82
C GLY A 357 6.95 4.53 -6.19
N ASP A 358 7.85 5.36 -6.71
CA ASP A 358 8.56 5.14 -7.97
C ASP A 358 9.89 4.37 -7.77
N GLY A 359 10.29 4.19 -6.50
CA GLY A 359 11.54 3.58 -6.09
C GLY A 359 11.40 2.13 -5.62
N SER A 360 12.35 1.73 -4.80
CA SER A 360 12.40 0.42 -4.17
C SER A 360 11.43 0.33 -2.99
N ALA A 361 10.60 -0.72 -2.95
CA ALA A 361 9.73 -1.01 -1.81
C ALA A 361 10.50 -1.19 -0.50
N VAL A 362 11.70 -1.79 -0.55
CA VAL A 362 12.62 -1.93 0.60
C VAL A 362 13.07 -0.55 1.08
N ALA A 363 13.54 0.31 0.16
CA ALA A 363 13.95 1.67 0.52
C ALA A 363 12.79 2.52 1.03
N ALA A 364 11.58 2.31 0.50
CA ALA A 364 10.38 2.97 0.99
C ALA A 364 10.01 2.51 2.41
N GLU A 365 10.10 1.20 2.71
CA GLU A 365 9.91 0.67 4.07
C GLU A 365 10.93 1.28 5.06
N GLU A 366 12.20 1.31 4.67
CA GLU A 366 13.27 1.91 5.47
C GLU A 366 13.05 3.42 5.70
N ALA A 367 12.70 4.17 4.66
CA ALA A 367 12.44 5.60 4.78
C ALA A 367 11.28 5.90 5.72
N LEU A 368 10.19 5.11 5.64
CA LEU A 368 9.04 5.24 6.51
C LEU A 368 9.39 4.86 7.96
N THR A 369 10.13 3.79 8.19
CA THR A 369 10.48 3.33 9.54
C THR A 369 11.49 4.21 10.27
N ARG A 370 12.19 5.12 9.56
CA ARG A 370 13.00 6.18 10.19
C ARG A 370 12.15 7.27 10.86
N LEU A 371 10.88 7.39 10.49
CA LEU A 371 9.99 8.35 11.13
C LEU A 371 9.62 7.88 12.52
N ARG A 372 9.64 8.81 13.47
CA ARG A 372 9.24 8.52 14.85
C ARG A 372 7.81 8.01 14.91
N GLY A 373 7.61 6.86 15.54
CA GLY A 373 6.30 6.23 15.71
C GLY A 373 5.81 5.41 14.51
N ILE A 374 6.61 5.26 13.47
CA ILE A 374 6.32 4.41 12.33
C ILE A 374 7.11 3.10 12.45
N GLY A 375 6.44 2.03 12.88
CA GLY A 375 7.00 0.68 12.91
C GLY A 375 6.72 -0.08 11.61
N THR A 376 7.26 -1.30 11.53
CA THR A 376 7.14 -2.20 10.36
C THR A 376 5.70 -2.42 9.93
N TRP A 377 4.75 -2.63 10.87
CA TRP A 377 3.34 -2.77 10.53
C TRP A 377 2.80 -1.53 9.80
N THR A 378 3.07 -0.33 10.32
CA THR A 378 2.60 0.92 9.71
C THR A 378 3.22 1.13 8.33
N ALA A 379 4.53 0.94 8.21
CA ALA A 379 5.24 1.07 6.93
C ALA A 379 4.67 0.11 5.88
N ARG A 380 4.56 -1.18 6.19
CA ARG A 380 4.02 -2.21 5.27
C ARG A 380 2.55 -2.00 4.95
N TYR A 381 1.76 -1.48 5.89
CA TYR A 381 0.38 -1.07 5.59
C TYR A 381 0.36 0.06 4.56
N VAL A 382 1.25 1.06 4.68
CA VAL A 382 1.39 2.15 3.69
C VAL A 382 1.91 1.64 2.35
N LEU A 383 2.88 0.72 2.34
CA LEU A 383 3.32 0.06 1.10
C LEU A 383 2.14 -0.59 0.37
N MET A 384 1.30 -1.33 1.10
CA MET A 384 0.16 -2.04 0.55
C MET A 384 -0.97 -1.09 0.14
N ARG A 385 -1.39 -0.17 1.03
CA ARG A 385 -2.61 0.62 0.88
C ARG A 385 -2.40 2.04 0.38
N GLY A 386 -1.22 2.59 0.65
CA GLY A 386 -0.78 3.89 0.19
C GLY A 386 -0.14 3.82 -1.19
N PHE A 387 0.93 3.09 -1.35
CA PHE A 387 1.64 3.00 -2.63
C PHE A 387 1.01 2.01 -3.60
N GLY A 388 0.46 0.89 -3.10
CA GLY A 388 -0.07 -0.19 -3.93
C GLY A 388 0.99 -1.21 -4.35
N PHE A 389 2.06 -1.36 -3.59
CA PHE A 389 3.01 -2.43 -3.79
C PHE A 389 2.33 -3.80 -3.62
N GLU A 390 2.58 -4.73 -4.54
CA GLU A 390 1.83 -5.99 -4.61
C GLU A 390 2.31 -7.04 -3.60
N ASP A 391 3.53 -6.89 -3.07
CA ASP A 391 4.13 -7.88 -2.16
C ASP A 391 4.43 -7.33 -0.76
N ALA A 392 3.49 -6.59 -0.17
CA ALA A 392 3.57 -6.09 1.19
C ALA A 392 2.53 -6.77 2.09
N ALA A 393 2.93 -7.17 3.30
CA ALA A 393 2.04 -7.72 4.31
C ALA A 393 2.26 -6.99 5.64
N PRO A 394 1.21 -6.42 6.26
CA PRO A 394 1.31 -5.71 7.53
C PRO A 394 1.40 -6.72 8.68
N VAL A 395 2.57 -7.35 8.85
CA VAL A 395 2.85 -8.29 9.95
C VAL A 395 2.65 -7.57 11.28
N GLY A 396 2.00 -8.24 12.22
CA GLY A 396 1.52 -7.65 13.47
C GLY A 396 0.07 -7.16 13.40
N ASP A 397 -0.59 -7.26 12.23
CA ASP A 397 -2.02 -6.98 12.09
C ASP A 397 -2.88 -8.06 12.75
N VAL A 398 -3.70 -7.65 13.73
CA VAL A 398 -4.53 -8.58 14.51
C VAL A 398 -5.57 -9.30 13.63
N ALA A 399 -6.11 -8.61 12.62
CA ALA A 399 -7.10 -9.19 11.72
C ALA A 399 -6.42 -10.16 10.73
N LEU A 400 -5.20 -9.88 10.29
CA LEU A 400 -4.41 -10.80 9.46
C LEU A 400 -4.09 -12.08 10.22
N ALA A 401 -3.61 -11.96 11.46
CA ALA A 401 -3.32 -13.12 12.31
C ALA A 401 -4.58 -13.96 12.58
N ALA A 402 -5.73 -13.31 12.86
CA ALA A 402 -7.00 -14.00 13.05
C ALA A 402 -7.51 -14.68 11.76
N ALA A 403 -7.31 -14.04 10.60
CA ALA A 403 -7.67 -14.62 9.32
C ALA A 403 -6.80 -15.86 8.99
N LEU A 404 -5.51 -15.79 9.27
CA LEU A 404 -4.60 -16.93 9.10
C LEU A 404 -4.98 -18.08 10.04
N GLN A 405 -5.29 -17.82 11.31
CA GLN A 405 -5.81 -18.83 12.24
C GLN A 405 -7.05 -19.53 11.64
N LEU A 406 -8.00 -18.75 11.16
CA LEU A 406 -9.24 -19.26 10.59
C LEU A 406 -8.99 -20.19 9.39
N VAL A 407 -8.17 -19.76 8.43
CA VAL A 407 -7.98 -20.51 7.17
C VAL A 407 -7.02 -21.68 7.28
N THR A 408 -6.14 -21.68 8.30
CA THR A 408 -5.23 -22.80 8.59
C THR A 408 -5.80 -23.82 9.58
N GLY A 409 -6.88 -23.47 10.29
CA GLY A 409 -7.44 -24.28 11.36
C GLY A 409 -6.56 -24.37 12.59
N ALA A 410 -5.63 -23.41 12.79
CA ALA A 410 -4.71 -23.44 13.92
C ALA A 410 -5.44 -23.22 15.27
N GLU A 411 -5.07 -23.98 16.30
CA GLU A 411 -5.68 -23.90 17.62
C GLU A 411 -5.53 -22.51 18.26
N ARG A 412 -4.39 -21.86 18.03
CA ARG A 412 -4.12 -20.50 18.53
C ARG A 412 -3.81 -19.53 17.41
N ARG A 413 -3.93 -18.26 17.74
CA ARG A 413 -3.53 -17.18 16.84
C ARG A 413 -2.01 -17.20 16.61
N PRO A 414 -1.54 -17.15 15.35
CA PRO A 414 -0.11 -17.10 15.05
C PRO A 414 0.54 -15.83 15.58
N THR A 415 1.78 -15.95 16.04
CA THR A 415 2.66 -14.83 16.45
C THR A 415 3.10 -14.02 15.23
N GLY A 416 3.79 -12.89 15.44
CA GLY A 416 4.32 -12.07 14.35
C GLY A 416 5.24 -12.85 13.41
N ASP A 417 6.19 -13.63 13.97
CA ASP A 417 7.15 -14.42 13.18
C ASP A 417 6.47 -15.56 12.41
N GLU A 418 5.47 -16.18 13.01
CA GLU A 418 4.65 -17.20 12.34
C GLU A 418 3.81 -16.59 11.21
N VAL A 419 3.25 -15.40 11.42
CA VAL A 419 2.55 -14.63 10.37
C VAL A 419 3.52 -14.30 9.23
N GLU A 420 4.72 -13.80 9.53
CA GLU A 420 5.75 -13.51 8.51
C GLU A 420 6.08 -14.77 7.70
N THR A 421 6.28 -15.90 8.39
CA THR A 421 6.61 -17.17 7.75
C THR A 421 5.48 -17.68 6.86
N LEU A 422 4.22 -17.61 7.33
CA LEU A 422 3.05 -17.99 6.56
C LEU A 422 2.85 -17.07 5.34
N MET A 423 3.06 -15.78 5.51
CA MET A 423 2.86 -14.82 4.43
C MET A 423 3.95 -14.89 3.35
N ARG A 424 5.18 -15.36 3.66
CA ARG A 424 6.24 -15.54 2.64
C ARG A 424 5.81 -16.44 1.49
N ARG A 425 5.02 -17.48 1.74
CA ARG A 425 4.53 -18.39 0.70
C ARG A 425 3.64 -17.70 -0.35
N PHE A 426 3.05 -16.55 0.00
CA PHE A 426 2.16 -15.78 -0.88
C PHE A 426 2.88 -14.70 -1.70
N SER A 427 4.22 -14.61 -1.57
CA SER A 427 5.03 -13.77 -2.46
C SER A 427 4.91 -14.28 -3.91
N PRO A 428 4.80 -13.39 -4.91
CA PRO A 428 4.90 -11.92 -4.86
C PRO A 428 3.57 -11.19 -4.70
N TYR A 429 2.53 -11.81 -4.14
CA TYR A 429 1.17 -11.27 -4.08
C TYR A 429 0.64 -11.10 -2.64
N ARG A 430 1.53 -10.85 -1.67
CA ARG A 430 1.16 -10.75 -0.25
C ARG A 430 0.08 -9.71 0.05
N SER A 431 0.03 -8.61 -0.72
CA SER A 431 -0.97 -7.55 -0.55
C SER A 431 -2.38 -8.02 -0.90
N LEU A 432 -2.56 -8.68 -2.05
CA LEU A 432 -3.86 -9.25 -2.45
C LEU A 432 -4.23 -10.43 -1.55
N ALA A 433 -3.25 -11.28 -1.17
CA ALA A 433 -3.48 -12.36 -0.22
C ALA A 433 -4.01 -11.83 1.13
N THR A 434 -3.37 -10.78 1.69
CA THR A 434 -3.83 -10.10 2.90
C THR A 434 -5.28 -9.61 2.76
N PHE A 435 -5.61 -8.97 1.64
CA PHE A 435 -6.96 -8.43 1.43
C PHE A 435 -8.02 -9.52 1.32
N HIS A 436 -7.72 -10.64 0.65
CA HIS A 436 -8.59 -11.82 0.59
C HIS A 436 -8.75 -12.49 1.95
N LEU A 437 -7.69 -12.60 2.75
CA LEU A 437 -7.72 -13.09 4.13
C LEU A 437 -8.62 -12.22 5.01
N TRP A 438 -8.48 -10.90 4.96
CA TRP A 438 -9.40 -10.00 5.67
C TRP A 438 -10.85 -10.13 5.20
N ALA A 439 -11.07 -10.35 3.90
CA ALA A 439 -12.42 -10.56 3.37
C ALA A 439 -13.02 -11.89 3.84
N ALA A 440 -12.21 -12.95 3.95
CA ALA A 440 -12.65 -14.24 4.49
C ALA A 440 -13.03 -14.13 5.96
N LEU A 441 -12.21 -13.46 6.78
CA LEU A 441 -12.49 -13.21 8.20
C LEU A 441 -13.83 -12.47 8.39
N ARG A 442 -14.05 -11.39 7.62
CA ARG A 442 -15.33 -10.65 7.67
C ARG A 442 -16.55 -11.49 7.28
N ALA A 443 -16.39 -12.42 6.36
CA ALA A 443 -17.48 -13.31 5.95
C ALA A 443 -17.80 -14.37 7.01
N HIS A 444 -16.81 -14.79 7.80
CA HIS A 444 -16.98 -15.79 8.86
C HIS A 444 -17.64 -15.20 10.13
N GLY A 445 -17.40 -13.93 10.41
CA GLY A 445 -17.97 -13.23 11.58
C GLY A 445 -19.35 -12.64 11.35
N ARG A 446 -20.02 -12.95 10.23
CA ARG A 446 -21.42 -12.65 9.91
C ARG A 446 -22.24 -13.91 10.03
#